data_1d7dbc1f45b73ea242e2a93fce1a465e
#
_entry.id   1d7dbc1f45b73ea242e2a93fce1a465e
#
_cell.length_a   1.000
_cell.length_b   1.000
_cell.length_c   1.000
_cell.angle_alpha   90.00
_cell.angle_beta   90.00
_cell.angle_gamma   90.00
#
_symmetry.space_group_name_H-M   'P 1'
#
loop_
_entity.id
_entity.type
_entity.pdbx_description
1 polymer ?
#
loop_
_entity_poly.entity_id
_entity_poly.type
_entity_poly.pdbx_seq_one_letter_code
_entity_poly.pdbx_strand_id
1 'polypeptide(L)'
;MTDESPTTVDEDEAAIASDTPHGRVEIDHNIDDNIDDDDEIVLPWWQHPLNIFTIVITAALLAGMVGWMIGDTNSELAHNEVDTGFLQDMREHHEQAVYMSFVYDSLPDIDPGLRTVATSIIIGQNQEIGRMVQMLRMFGEKEANEGETSMAWMGMPVERGQMPGIASEEDLDKLATLSGKEADAFFVQLMKAHHEGGIHMAEYAAGNAENDETKALASAIVRSQQDEIAEMDNELAN
;
A
#
# COMPACT_ATOMS: atom_id res chain seq x y z
N MET A 1 47.01 -15.36 24.65
CA MET A 1 47.30 -15.10 26.04
C MET A 1 46.06 -15.42 26.78
N THR A 2 46.05 -16.62 27.18
CA THR A 2 45.90 -17.25 28.53
C THR A 2 44.46 -17.21 28.98
N ASP A 3 43.76 -18.35 28.97
CA ASP A 3 43.96 -19.47 29.94
C ASP A 3 42.97 -19.31 31.09
N GLU A 4 42.19 -20.18 31.59
CA GLU A 4 42.23 -21.63 31.77
C GLU A 4 40.87 -22.08 32.37
N SER A 5 40.43 -23.23 32.01
CA SER A 5 39.60 -24.15 32.85
C SER A 5 40.50 -24.70 33.99
N PRO A 6 40.15 -25.68 34.78
CA PRO A 6 38.92 -26.38 35.22
C PRO A 6 38.96 -26.64 36.74
N THR A 7 38.04 -27.47 37.27
CA THR A 7 38.26 -28.55 38.30
C THR A 7 36.94 -29.04 38.85
N THR A 8 36.53 -30.26 38.60
CA THR A 8 36.78 -31.57 39.18
C THR A 8 36.31 -31.82 40.61
N VAL A 9 35.45 -32.87 40.68
CA VAL A 9 35.53 -34.07 41.54
C VAL A 9 35.08 -33.87 43.00
N ASP A 10 34.17 -34.66 43.51
CA ASP A 10 34.47 -35.93 44.17
C ASP A 10 33.17 -36.73 44.52
N GLU A 11 33.34 -38.00 44.27
CA GLU A 11 32.66 -39.12 44.82
C GLU A 11 32.70 -39.13 46.36
N ASP A 12 31.69 -39.77 46.97
CA ASP A 12 31.99 -40.72 48.02
C ASP A 12 30.82 -41.71 48.29
N GLU A 13 31.20 -42.89 48.22
CA GLU A 13 30.72 -44.21 48.47
C GLU A 13 30.55 -44.42 49.99
N ALA A 14 29.55 -45.17 50.42
CA ALA A 14 29.70 -46.16 51.47
C ALA A 14 28.41 -46.93 51.73
N ALA A 15 28.46 -48.16 51.42
CA ALA A 15 27.94 -49.41 51.82
C ALA A 15 27.67 -49.62 53.35
N ILE A 16 26.82 -50.59 53.67
CA ILE A 16 26.93 -51.76 54.55
C ILE A 16 25.53 -52.21 54.98
N ALA A 17 25.02 -53.32 54.51
CA ALA A 17 25.01 -54.70 55.00
C ALA A 17 23.89 -55.07 55.98
N SER A 18 23.19 -56.13 55.51
CA SER A 18 22.70 -57.32 56.22
C SER A 18 21.65 -57.19 57.33
N ASP A 19 20.50 -57.84 57.16
CA ASP A 19 20.25 -59.11 57.83
C ASP A 19 18.91 -59.73 57.36
N THR A 20 18.92 -61.02 57.09
CA THR A 20 17.73 -61.85 56.92
C THR A 20 17.33 -62.51 58.27
N PRO A 21 16.03 -62.88 58.44
CA PRO A 21 15.78 -64.28 58.44
C PRO A 21 14.46 -64.73 57.78
N HIS A 22 14.54 -65.96 57.35
CA HIS A 22 13.58 -66.89 56.75
C HIS A 22 12.20 -66.91 57.44
N GLY A 23 11.18 -66.66 56.61
CA GLY A 23 9.81 -67.09 56.92
C GLY A 23 9.26 -67.86 55.71
N ARG A 24 9.15 -69.18 55.86
CA ARG A 24 8.52 -70.12 54.91
C ARG A 24 7.02 -69.77 54.85
N VAL A 25 6.48 -69.40 53.71
CA VAL A 25 5.05 -69.32 53.45
C VAL A 25 4.70 -70.32 52.37
N GLU A 26 3.78 -71.16 52.73
CA GLU A 26 3.17 -72.21 51.92
C GLU A 26 2.54 -71.61 50.67
N ILE A 27 2.80 -72.20 49.56
CA ILE A 27 2.18 -71.91 48.28
C ILE A 27 0.83 -72.63 48.27
N ASP A 28 -0.25 -71.86 48.46
CA ASP A 28 -1.59 -72.33 48.15
C ASP A 28 -1.86 -72.12 46.65
N HIS A 29 -1.96 -73.25 45.93
CA HIS A 29 -2.32 -73.27 44.54
C HIS A 29 -3.84 -73.25 44.44
N ASN A 30 -4.37 -71.97 44.31
CA ASN A 30 -5.65 -71.78 43.69
C ASN A 30 -5.45 -70.75 42.59
N ILE A 31 -5.15 -71.28 41.41
CA ILE A 31 -5.22 -70.51 40.20
C ILE A 31 -6.69 -70.44 39.81
N ASP A 32 -7.39 -69.38 40.18
CA ASP A 32 -8.63 -69.01 39.49
C ASP A 32 -8.23 -68.30 38.20
N ASP A 33 -8.24 -69.08 37.13
CA ASP A 33 -8.20 -68.58 35.74
C ASP A 33 -9.53 -67.87 35.44
N ASN A 34 -9.58 -66.58 35.80
CA ASN A 34 -10.51 -65.62 35.23
C ASN A 34 -9.72 -64.34 34.93
N ILE A 35 -8.91 -64.46 33.88
CA ILE A 35 -8.45 -63.24 33.19
C ILE A 35 -9.58 -62.89 32.22
N ASP A 36 -10.55 -62.08 32.69
CA ASP A 36 -11.42 -61.33 31.81
C ASP A 36 -10.58 -60.17 31.23
N ASP A 37 -9.79 -60.54 30.20
CA ASP A 37 -9.03 -59.60 29.36
C ASP A 37 -9.96 -58.89 28.36
N ASP A 38 -10.90 -58.08 28.85
CA ASP A 38 -11.68 -57.17 28.02
C ASP A 38 -11.84 -55.80 28.73
N ASP A 39 -10.73 -55.27 29.24
CA ASP A 39 -10.63 -53.83 29.47
C ASP A 39 -10.48 -53.13 28.10
N GLU A 40 -11.56 -53.17 27.32
CA GLU A 40 -11.70 -52.35 26.12
C GLU A 40 -11.59 -50.89 26.55
N ILE A 41 -10.44 -50.25 26.25
CA ILE A 41 -10.21 -48.86 26.54
C ILE A 41 -11.22 -48.02 25.73
N VAL A 42 -12.38 -47.75 26.31
CA VAL A 42 -13.39 -46.92 25.71
C VAL A 42 -12.89 -45.47 25.74
N LEU A 43 -12.25 -45.07 24.66
CA LEU A 43 -11.81 -43.67 24.49
C LEU A 43 -13.05 -42.76 24.54
N PRO A 44 -12.97 -41.62 25.27
CA PRO A 44 -14.01 -40.62 25.23
C PRO A 44 -14.34 -40.24 23.77
N TRP A 45 -15.61 -39.99 23.48
CA TRP A 45 -16.10 -39.77 22.11
C TRP A 45 -15.30 -38.73 21.31
N TRP A 46 -14.70 -37.72 22.00
CA TRP A 46 -13.85 -36.69 21.37
C TRP A 46 -12.45 -37.18 21.02
N GLN A 47 -11.99 -38.33 21.53
CA GLN A 47 -10.70 -38.94 21.21
C GLN A 47 -10.81 -40.00 20.08
N HIS A 48 -12.01 -40.27 19.60
CA HIS A 48 -12.16 -41.14 18.46
C HIS A 48 -11.55 -40.46 17.21
N PRO A 49 -10.69 -41.14 16.42
CA PRO A 49 -9.95 -40.51 15.32
C PRO A 49 -10.85 -39.81 14.29
N LEU A 50 -12.04 -40.34 14.01
CA LEU A 50 -13.03 -39.73 13.15
C LEU A 50 -13.56 -38.39 13.74
N ASN A 51 -13.79 -38.34 15.04
CA ASN A 51 -14.30 -37.14 15.69
C ASN A 51 -13.22 -36.06 15.80
N ILE A 52 -11.97 -36.44 16.06
CA ILE A 52 -10.83 -35.50 16.02
C ILE A 52 -10.70 -34.90 14.60
N PHE A 53 -10.77 -35.75 13.58
CA PHE A 53 -10.69 -35.27 12.18
C PHE A 53 -11.84 -34.30 11.85
N THR A 54 -13.06 -34.62 12.27
CA THR A 54 -14.23 -33.77 12.09
C THR A 54 -14.09 -32.42 12.83
N ILE A 55 -13.61 -32.44 14.08
CA ILE A 55 -13.38 -31.23 14.87
C ILE A 55 -12.31 -30.34 14.22
N VAL A 56 -11.20 -30.93 13.76
CA VAL A 56 -10.13 -30.20 13.09
C VAL A 56 -10.61 -29.56 11.78
N ILE A 57 -11.35 -30.29 10.95
CA ILE A 57 -11.92 -29.75 9.71
C ILE A 57 -12.91 -28.63 10.03
N THR A 58 -13.81 -28.82 10.99
CA THR A 58 -14.78 -27.81 11.38
C THR A 58 -14.09 -26.54 11.90
N ALA A 59 -13.07 -26.69 12.74
CA ALA A 59 -12.28 -25.57 13.24
C ALA A 59 -11.54 -24.84 12.11
N ALA A 60 -10.97 -25.57 11.15
CA ALA A 60 -10.30 -24.99 9.98
C ALA A 60 -11.29 -24.24 9.08
N LEU A 61 -12.48 -24.78 8.85
CA LEU A 61 -13.54 -24.11 8.07
C LEU A 61 -14.05 -22.85 8.78
N LEU A 62 -14.27 -22.92 10.10
CA LEU A 62 -14.66 -21.75 10.88
C LEU A 62 -13.58 -20.66 10.90
N ALA A 63 -12.32 -21.06 11.09
CA ALA A 63 -11.19 -20.12 11.02
C ALA A 63 -11.03 -19.52 9.61
N GLY A 64 -11.22 -20.32 8.57
CA GLY A 64 -11.22 -19.86 7.18
C GLY A 64 -12.39 -18.89 6.90
N MET A 65 -13.58 -19.20 7.39
CA MET A 65 -14.75 -18.33 7.26
C MET A 65 -14.59 -16.99 8.01
N VAL A 66 -14.07 -17.04 9.24
CA VAL A 66 -13.76 -15.83 10.02
C VAL A 66 -12.64 -15.05 9.36
N GLY A 67 -11.58 -15.70 8.87
CA GLY A 67 -10.51 -15.06 8.12
C GLY A 67 -11.01 -14.42 6.81
N TRP A 68 -11.94 -15.08 6.11
CA TRP A 68 -12.60 -14.53 4.94
C TRP A 68 -13.50 -13.34 5.30
N MET A 69 -14.32 -13.44 6.34
CA MET A 69 -15.14 -12.32 6.82
C MET A 69 -14.31 -11.11 7.25
N ILE A 70 -13.16 -11.31 7.90
CA ILE A 70 -12.24 -10.23 8.30
C ILE A 70 -11.47 -9.70 7.08
N GLY A 71 -11.12 -10.55 6.11
CA GLY A 71 -10.44 -10.17 4.88
C GLY A 71 -11.35 -9.51 3.84
N ASP A 72 -12.65 -9.82 3.87
CA ASP A 72 -13.69 -9.25 2.97
C ASP A 72 -14.36 -7.99 3.58
N THR A 73 -13.84 -7.46 4.67
CA THR A 73 -14.08 -6.07 5.02
C THR A 73 -13.31 -5.20 4.04
N ASN A 74 -13.78 -5.15 2.78
CA ASN A 74 -13.77 -3.93 2.02
C ASN A 74 -14.64 -2.94 2.82
N SER A 75 -14.11 -2.40 3.89
CA SER A 75 -14.56 -1.12 4.39
C SER A 75 -14.19 -0.16 3.27
N GLU A 76 -15.15 0.14 2.40
CA GLU A 76 -15.03 1.28 1.51
C GLU A 76 -14.53 2.42 2.39
N LEU A 77 -13.33 2.90 2.09
CA LEU A 77 -12.76 4.01 2.87
C LEU A 77 -13.72 5.19 2.75
N ALA A 78 -14.04 5.80 3.87
CA ALA A 78 -14.92 6.98 3.86
C ALA A 78 -14.35 8.02 2.90
N HIS A 79 -15.17 8.44 1.96
CA HIS A 79 -14.84 9.43 0.94
C HIS A 79 -16.14 10.13 0.46
N ASN A 80 -16.00 11.27 -0.16
CA ASN A 80 -17.11 12.05 -0.70
C ASN A 80 -16.90 12.37 -2.19
N GLU A 81 -17.84 13.12 -2.79
CA GLU A 81 -17.77 13.53 -4.20
C GLU A 81 -16.52 14.37 -4.51
N VAL A 82 -15.99 15.11 -3.52
CA VAL A 82 -14.76 15.90 -3.68
C VAL A 82 -13.56 14.97 -3.82
N ASP A 83 -13.47 13.91 -3.01
CA ASP A 83 -12.40 12.92 -3.11
C ASP A 83 -12.36 12.30 -4.49
N THR A 84 -13.48 11.73 -4.92
CA THR A 84 -13.57 11.03 -6.20
C THR A 84 -13.30 11.96 -7.38
N GLY A 85 -13.99 13.10 -7.40
CA GLY A 85 -13.88 14.05 -8.51
C GLY A 85 -12.48 14.68 -8.62
N PHE A 86 -11.88 15.04 -7.49
CA PHE A 86 -10.50 15.55 -7.46
C PHE A 86 -9.51 14.51 -7.98
N LEU A 87 -9.57 13.28 -7.51
CA LEU A 87 -8.63 12.25 -7.92
C LEU A 87 -8.75 11.92 -9.42
N GLN A 88 -9.97 11.91 -9.97
CA GLN A 88 -10.22 11.66 -11.38
C GLN A 88 -9.73 12.81 -12.27
N ASP A 89 -10.12 14.04 -11.95
CA ASP A 89 -9.80 15.21 -12.75
C ASP A 89 -8.31 15.59 -12.63
N MET A 90 -7.73 15.52 -11.43
CA MET A 90 -6.30 15.79 -11.22
C MET A 90 -5.41 14.74 -11.90
N ARG A 91 -5.84 13.47 -11.96
CA ARG A 91 -5.14 12.46 -12.74
C ARG A 91 -5.05 12.84 -14.23
N GLU A 92 -6.17 13.24 -14.82
CA GLU A 92 -6.22 13.68 -16.24
C GLU A 92 -5.38 14.96 -16.45
N HIS A 93 -5.43 15.89 -15.49
CA HIS A 93 -4.62 17.10 -15.48
C HIS A 93 -3.12 16.75 -15.46
N HIS A 94 -2.67 15.86 -14.59
CA HIS A 94 -1.29 15.42 -14.49
C HIS A 94 -0.79 14.69 -15.76
N GLU A 95 -1.65 13.89 -16.39
CA GLU A 95 -1.31 13.21 -17.65
C GLU A 95 -0.86 14.22 -18.74
N GLN A 96 -1.47 15.40 -18.78
CA GLN A 96 -1.05 16.43 -19.71
C GLN A 96 0.31 17.07 -19.34
N ALA A 97 0.58 17.34 -18.08
CA ALA A 97 1.88 17.85 -17.64
C ALA A 97 3.01 16.88 -17.98
N VAL A 98 2.78 15.58 -17.74
CA VAL A 98 3.71 14.52 -18.12
C VAL A 98 3.94 14.52 -19.63
N TYR A 99 2.87 14.64 -20.42
CA TYR A 99 2.98 14.71 -21.89
C TYR A 99 3.75 15.95 -22.36
N MET A 100 3.43 17.16 -21.86
CA MET A 100 4.16 18.38 -22.16
C MET A 100 5.65 18.26 -21.83
N SER A 101 5.97 17.69 -20.68
CA SER A 101 7.35 17.48 -20.24
C SER A 101 8.12 16.50 -21.16
N PHE A 102 7.47 15.43 -21.63
CA PHE A 102 8.06 14.53 -22.61
C PHE A 102 8.31 15.21 -23.96
N VAL A 103 7.34 16.00 -24.43
CA VAL A 103 7.51 16.77 -25.68
C VAL A 103 8.72 17.71 -25.53
N TYR A 104 8.76 18.49 -24.46
CA TYR A 104 9.85 19.44 -24.21
C TYR A 104 11.21 18.75 -24.08
N ASP A 105 11.31 17.65 -23.30
CA ASP A 105 12.57 16.91 -23.12
C ASP A 105 13.17 16.38 -24.44
N SER A 106 12.32 16.13 -25.44
CA SER A 106 12.72 15.66 -26.76
C SER A 106 13.26 16.75 -27.70
N LEU A 107 13.08 18.03 -27.33
CA LEU A 107 13.44 19.15 -28.20
C LEU A 107 14.96 19.41 -28.21
N PRO A 108 15.51 19.89 -29.33
CA PRO A 108 16.92 20.23 -29.44
C PRO A 108 17.26 21.55 -28.76
N ASP A 109 18.50 21.66 -28.30
CA ASP A 109 19.14 22.88 -27.82
C ASP A 109 18.42 23.57 -26.62
N ILE A 110 17.60 22.83 -25.87
CA ILE A 110 16.89 23.32 -24.68
C ILE A 110 17.85 23.46 -23.48
N ASP A 111 17.45 24.29 -22.52
CA ASP A 111 18.20 24.53 -21.28
C ASP A 111 18.35 23.24 -20.46
N PRO A 112 19.57 22.86 -19.98
CA PRO A 112 19.78 21.65 -19.21
C PRO A 112 19.10 21.68 -17.83
N GLY A 113 18.96 22.84 -17.19
CA GLY A 113 18.26 22.99 -15.91
C GLY A 113 16.77 22.75 -16.09
N LEU A 114 16.15 23.42 -17.06
CA LEU A 114 14.75 23.20 -17.38
C LEU A 114 14.47 21.75 -17.87
N ARG A 115 15.40 21.09 -18.56
CA ARG A 115 15.32 19.64 -18.85
C ARG A 115 15.25 18.80 -17.58
N THR A 116 16.04 19.17 -16.57
CA THR A 116 16.01 18.47 -15.27
C THR A 116 14.68 18.68 -14.58
N VAL A 117 14.12 19.91 -14.59
CA VAL A 117 12.79 20.19 -14.07
C VAL A 117 11.71 19.38 -14.77
N ALA A 118 11.71 19.32 -16.10
CA ALA A 118 10.77 18.51 -16.90
C ALA A 118 10.85 17.02 -16.52
N THR A 119 12.07 16.50 -16.35
CA THR A 119 12.29 15.11 -15.89
C THR A 119 11.73 14.88 -14.47
N SER A 120 11.90 15.84 -13.56
CA SER A 120 11.34 15.78 -12.21
C SER A 120 9.80 15.77 -12.24
N ILE A 121 9.19 16.60 -13.08
CA ILE A 121 7.74 16.64 -13.30
C ILE A 121 7.24 15.28 -13.82
N ILE A 122 7.91 14.69 -14.83
CA ILE A 122 7.54 13.37 -15.34
C ILE A 122 7.53 12.32 -14.22
N ILE A 123 8.57 12.28 -13.39
CA ILE A 123 8.70 11.27 -12.33
C ILE A 123 7.69 11.53 -11.21
N GLY A 124 7.61 12.75 -10.71
CA GLY A 124 6.76 13.14 -9.58
C GLY A 124 5.28 12.94 -9.92
N GLN A 125 4.83 13.50 -11.03
CA GLN A 125 3.41 13.41 -11.39
C GLN A 125 2.96 12.00 -11.79
N ASN A 126 3.83 11.15 -12.37
CA ASN A 126 3.50 9.74 -12.56
C ASN A 126 3.35 8.98 -11.24
N GLN A 127 4.12 9.31 -10.19
CA GLN A 127 3.93 8.72 -8.87
C GLN A 127 2.60 9.18 -8.26
N GLU A 128 2.22 10.44 -8.43
CA GLU A 128 0.94 10.97 -7.95
C GLU A 128 -0.25 10.37 -8.72
N ILE A 129 -0.15 10.21 -10.04
CA ILE A 129 -1.13 9.46 -10.86
C ILE A 129 -1.33 8.04 -10.30
N GLY A 130 -0.24 7.32 -10.01
CA GLY A 130 -0.33 5.98 -9.45
C GLY A 130 -1.02 5.94 -8.09
N ARG A 131 -0.79 6.94 -7.23
CA ARG A 131 -1.49 7.08 -5.94
C ARG A 131 -2.98 7.38 -6.14
N MET A 132 -3.33 8.30 -7.03
CA MET A 132 -4.73 8.64 -7.34
C MET A 132 -5.51 7.41 -7.85
N VAL A 133 -4.95 6.67 -8.79
CA VAL A 133 -5.53 5.42 -9.30
C VAL A 133 -5.72 4.39 -8.18
N GLN A 134 -4.72 4.22 -7.32
CA GLN A 134 -4.83 3.28 -6.19
C GLN A 134 -5.92 3.70 -5.21
N MET A 135 -6.03 4.99 -4.89
CA MET A 135 -7.06 5.50 -3.99
C MET A 135 -8.46 5.31 -4.57
N LEU A 136 -8.67 5.63 -5.84
CA LEU A 136 -9.95 5.41 -6.53
C LEU A 136 -10.37 3.93 -6.48
N ARG A 137 -9.43 3.00 -6.71
CA ARG A 137 -9.68 1.56 -6.56
C ARG A 137 -10.07 1.15 -5.13
N MET A 138 -9.42 1.75 -4.12
CA MET A 138 -9.74 1.50 -2.71
C MET A 138 -11.09 2.07 -2.31
N PHE A 139 -11.56 3.12 -2.97
CA PHE A 139 -12.90 3.69 -2.81
C PHE A 139 -13.97 2.90 -3.58
N GLY A 140 -13.59 1.98 -4.46
CA GLY A 140 -14.53 1.28 -5.35
C GLY A 140 -15.01 2.16 -6.52
N GLU A 141 -14.31 3.26 -6.77
CA GLU A 141 -14.64 4.25 -7.78
C GLU A 141 -13.93 4.00 -9.12
N LYS A 142 -14.49 4.57 -10.19
CA LYS A 142 -13.87 4.51 -11.52
C LYS A 142 -12.59 5.34 -11.56
N GLU A 143 -11.60 4.87 -12.30
CA GLU A 143 -10.32 5.55 -12.45
C GLU A 143 -10.42 6.84 -13.28
N ALA A 144 -11.40 6.93 -14.17
CA ALA A 144 -11.60 8.08 -15.04
C ALA A 144 -12.96 8.73 -14.80
N ASN A 145 -13.01 10.03 -14.95
CA ASN A 145 -14.26 10.77 -15.08
C ASN A 145 -14.88 10.43 -16.46
N GLU A 146 -15.98 9.68 -16.47
CA GLU A 146 -16.71 9.34 -17.70
C GLU A 146 -17.80 10.36 -18.06
N GLY A 147 -17.93 11.43 -17.26
CA GLY A 147 -18.86 12.51 -17.51
C GLY A 147 -18.46 13.42 -18.68
N GLU A 148 -19.36 14.30 -19.08
CA GLU A 148 -19.10 15.32 -20.08
C GLU A 148 -18.41 16.56 -19.50
N THR A 149 -18.38 16.68 -18.17
CA THR A 149 -17.82 17.82 -17.44
C THR A 149 -16.81 17.41 -16.40
N SER A 150 -15.78 18.22 -16.21
CA SER A 150 -14.83 18.20 -15.10
C SER A 150 -15.18 19.26 -14.07
N MET A 151 -14.61 19.17 -12.86
CA MET A 151 -14.71 20.16 -11.76
C MET A 151 -16.13 20.39 -11.22
N ALA A 152 -17.11 19.54 -11.54
CA ALA A 152 -18.45 19.62 -10.97
C ALA A 152 -18.44 19.44 -9.44
N TRP A 153 -17.51 18.64 -8.91
CA TRP A 153 -17.30 18.36 -7.48
C TRP A 153 -16.89 19.59 -6.65
N MET A 154 -16.35 20.63 -7.29
CA MET A 154 -16.04 21.92 -6.65
C MET A 154 -17.03 23.04 -7.02
N GLY A 155 -18.16 22.69 -7.64
CA GLY A 155 -19.19 23.66 -8.03
C GLY A 155 -18.81 24.55 -9.22
N MET A 156 -17.79 24.21 -9.98
CA MET A 156 -17.27 24.97 -11.14
C MET A 156 -17.19 24.06 -12.38
N PRO A 157 -18.32 23.48 -12.86
CA PRO A 157 -18.27 22.55 -13.98
C PRO A 157 -17.77 23.26 -15.26
N VAL A 158 -16.80 22.61 -15.91
CA VAL A 158 -16.27 22.99 -17.21
C VAL A 158 -16.42 21.81 -18.18
N GLU A 159 -16.36 22.04 -19.48
CA GLU A 159 -16.29 20.95 -20.45
C GLU A 159 -15.03 20.10 -20.20
N ARG A 160 -15.12 18.80 -20.44
CA ARG A 160 -13.99 17.91 -20.27
C ARG A 160 -12.81 18.37 -21.10
N GLY A 161 -11.61 18.40 -20.52
CA GLY A 161 -10.39 18.91 -21.17
C GLY A 161 -10.26 20.43 -21.16
N GLN A 162 -11.18 21.16 -20.50
CA GLN A 162 -11.13 22.63 -20.34
C GLN A 162 -10.86 23.04 -18.88
N MET A 163 -10.20 22.18 -18.13
CA MET A 163 -9.77 22.54 -16.77
C MET A 163 -8.77 23.70 -16.82
N PRO A 164 -8.73 24.55 -15.78
CA PRO A 164 -7.79 25.67 -15.71
C PRO A 164 -6.35 25.23 -15.94
N GLY A 165 -5.64 25.90 -16.82
CA GLY A 165 -4.24 25.64 -17.14
C GLY A 165 -3.99 24.51 -18.14
N ILE A 166 -5.01 23.77 -18.54
CA ILE A 166 -4.86 22.79 -19.62
C ILE A 166 -4.42 23.48 -20.92
N ALA A 167 -3.32 23.06 -21.47
CA ALA A 167 -2.81 23.53 -22.75
C ALA A 167 -3.69 23.03 -23.90
N SER A 168 -3.93 23.88 -24.90
CA SER A 168 -4.66 23.49 -26.09
C SER A 168 -3.83 22.56 -26.99
N GLU A 169 -4.49 21.80 -27.87
CA GLU A 169 -3.78 20.99 -28.89
C GLU A 169 -2.87 21.88 -29.77
N GLU A 170 -3.30 23.10 -30.11
CA GLU A 170 -2.50 24.06 -30.88
C GLU A 170 -1.22 24.46 -30.13
N ASP A 171 -1.30 24.68 -28.81
CA ASP A 171 -0.14 25.00 -27.99
C ASP A 171 0.83 23.83 -27.87
N LEU A 172 0.31 22.61 -27.74
CA LEU A 172 1.14 21.38 -27.72
C LEU A 172 1.84 21.15 -29.05
N ASP A 173 1.13 21.32 -30.16
CA ASP A 173 1.70 21.23 -31.52
C ASP A 173 2.77 22.31 -31.73
N LYS A 174 2.49 23.53 -31.28
CA LYS A 174 3.47 24.62 -31.33
C LYS A 174 4.72 24.29 -30.52
N LEU A 175 4.57 23.81 -29.26
CA LEU A 175 5.70 23.42 -28.42
C LEU A 175 6.59 22.40 -29.14
N ALA A 176 6.00 21.41 -29.80
CA ALA A 176 6.71 20.35 -30.50
C ALA A 176 7.55 20.85 -31.70
N THR A 177 7.34 22.08 -32.18
CA THR A 177 8.08 22.66 -33.28
C THR A 177 9.17 23.64 -32.89
N LEU A 178 9.25 23.98 -31.60
CA LEU A 178 10.21 24.95 -31.07
C LEU A 178 11.57 24.33 -30.73
N SER A 179 12.55 25.17 -30.44
CA SER A 179 13.89 24.75 -30.01
C SER A 179 14.57 25.83 -29.19
N GLY A 180 15.57 25.46 -28.39
CA GLY A 180 16.38 26.40 -27.62
C GLY A 180 15.53 27.31 -26.73
N LYS A 181 15.94 28.56 -26.60
CA LYS A 181 15.30 29.53 -25.71
C LYS A 181 13.81 29.81 -26.00
N GLU A 182 13.37 29.62 -27.22
CA GLU A 182 11.95 29.79 -27.56
C GLU A 182 11.12 28.62 -27.01
N ALA A 183 11.66 27.41 -27.07
CA ALA A 183 11.05 26.23 -26.45
C ALA A 183 11.04 26.37 -24.92
N ASP A 184 12.15 26.82 -24.33
CA ASP A 184 12.29 27.03 -22.86
C ASP A 184 11.21 28.01 -22.36
N ALA A 185 11.13 29.18 -22.98
CA ALA A 185 10.16 30.20 -22.55
C ALA A 185 8.70 29.73 -22.73
N PHE A 186 8.41 29.02 -23.82
CA PHE A 186 7.05 28.57 -24.10
C PHE A 186 6.64 27.40 -23.21
N PHE A 187 7.54 26.46 -22.97
CA PHE A 187 7.32 25.37 -21.99
C PHE A 187 7.02 25.92 -20.59
N VAL A 188 7.87 26.82 -20.11
CA VAL A 188 7.67 27.44 -18.78
C VAL A 188 6.34 28.19 -18.71
N GLN A 189 5.97 28.93 -19.77
CA GLN A 189 4.68 29.63 -19.83
C GLN A 189 3.50 28.65 -19.71
N LEU A 190 3.51 27.55 -20.47
CA LEU A 190 2.42 26.56 -20.44
C LEU A 190 2.38 25.82 -19.10
N MET A 191 3.54 25.34 -18.62
CA MET A 191 3.61 24.54 -17.42
C MET A 191 3.25 25.34 -16.16
N LYS A 192 3.63 26.61 -16.10
CA LYS A 192 3.22 27.48 -15.00
C LYS A 192 1.70 27.69 -14.97
N ALA A 193 1.07 28.00 -16.10
CA ALA A 193 -0.38 28.13 -16.17
C ALA A 193 -1.09 26.82 -15.78
N HIS A 194 -0.53 25.69 -16.20
CA HIS A 194 -1.01 24.36 -15.84
C HIS A 194 -0.91 24.11 -14.34
N HIS A 195 0.23 24.38 -13.70
CA HIS A 195 0.42 24.24 -12.27
C HIS A 195 -0.48 25.16 -11.45
N GLU A 196 -0.66 26.42 -11.87
CA GLU A 196 -1.60 27.35 -11.22
C GLU A 196 -3.03 26.78 -11.21
N GLY A 197 -3.47 26.15 -12.32
CA GLY A 197 -4.75 25.46 -12.40
C GLY A 197 -4.83 24.25 -11.47
N GLY A 198 -3.78 23.43 -11.43
CA GLY A 198 -3.67 22.28 -10.55
C GLY A 198 -3.68 22.67 -9.06
N ILE A 199 -2.94 23.72 -8.70
CA ILE A 199 -2.92 24.27 -7.32
C ILE A 199 -4.33 24.68 -6.90
N HIS A 200 -5.08 25.39 -7.75
CA HIS A 200 -6.44 25.81 -7.45
C HIS A 200 -7.37 24.64 -7.13
N MET A 201 -7.32 23.58 -7.93
CA MET A 201 -8.09 22.35 -7.68
C MET A 201 -7.64 21.65 -6.40
N ALA A 202 -6.33 21.53 -6.19
CA ALA A 202 -5.76 20.86 -5.03
C ALA A 202 -6.05 21.59 -3.70
N GLU A 203 -6.00 22.93 -3.68
CA GLU A 203 -6.36 23.73 -2.49
C GLU A 203 -7.82 23.49 -2.09
N TYR A 204 -8.75 23.43 -3.07
CA TYR A 204 -10.13 23.12 -2.77
C TYR A 204 -10.30 21.72 -2.19
N ALA A 205 -9.66 20.72 -2.79
CA ALA A 205 -9.73 19.34 -2.31
C ALA A 205 -9.11 19.17 -0.92
N ALA A 206 -7.98 19.82 -0.64
CA ALA A 206 -7.35 19.80 0.67
C ALA A 206 -8.26 20.31 1.80
N GLY A 207 -9.16 21.24 1.49
CA GLY A 207 -10.11 21.81 2.44
C GLY A 207 -11.46 21.08 2.53
N ASN A 208 -11.88 20.35 1.49
CA ASN A 208 -13.26 19.84 1.36
C ASN A 208 -13.38 18.33 1.15
N ALA A 209 -12.32 17.61 0.84
CA ALA A 209 -12.33 16.15 0.79
C ALA A 209 -12.69 15.56 2.16
N GLU A 210 -13.24 14.36 2.22
CA GLU A 210 -13.53 13.65 3.46
C GLU A 210 -12.34 12.79 3.90
N ASN A 211 -11.70 12.14 2.95
CA ASN A 211 -10.61 11.21 3.20
C ASN A 211 -9.29 11.95 3.52
N ASP A 212 -8.65 11.58 4.62
CA ASP A 212 -7.43 12.24 5.06
C ASP A 212 -6.23 12.02 4.12
N GLU A 213 -6.16 10.89 3.41
CA GLU A 213 -5.12 10.64 2.40
C GLU A 213 -5.33 11.52 1.16
N THR A 214 -6.58 11.77 0.74
CA THR A 214 -6.89 12.73 -0.33
C THR A 214 -6.44 14.14 0.06
N LYS A 215 -6.77 14.61 1.27
CA LYS A 215 -6.32 15.91 1.80
C LYS A 215 -4.80 16.02 1.84
N ALA A 216 -4.14 14.96 2.29
CA ALA A 216 -2.68 14.91 2.37
C ALA A 216 -2.03 14.96 0.98
N LEU A 217 -2.56 14.19 0.02
CA LEU A 217 -2.11 14.20 -1.37
C LEU A 217 -2.33 15.57 -2.01
N ALA A 218 -3.52 16.15 -1.89
CA ALA A 218 -3.84 17.47 -2.41
C ALA A 218 -2.92 18.55 -1.85
N SER A 219 -2.68 18.52 -0.52
CA SER A 219 -1.75 19.46 0.12
C SER A 219 -0.29 19.25 -0.31
N ALA A 220 0.12 18.03 -0.66
CA ALA A 220 1.45 17.74 -1.21
C ALA A 220 1.58 18.28 -2.63
N ILE A 221 0.56 18.10 -3.49
CA ILE A 221 0.50 18.64 -4.85
C ILE A 221 0.63 20.18 -4.85
N VAL A 222 -0.08 20.86 -3.95
CA VAL A 222 0.05 22.34 -3.83
C VAL A 222 1.50 22.75 -3.60
N ARG A 223 2.19 22.10 -2.65
CA ARG A 223 3.59 22.45 -2.35
C ARG A 223 4.53 22.10 -3.49
N SER A 224 4.41 20.90 -4.04
CA SER A 224 5.25 20.43 -5.15
C SER A 224 5.15 21.37 -6.35
N GLN A 225 3.93 21.70 -6.78
CA GLN A 225 3.73 22.57 -7.94
C GLN A 225 4.17 24.01 -7.70
N GLN A 226 4.05 24.53 -6.46
CA GLN A 226 4.61 25.84 -6.11
C GLN A 226 6.13 25.86 -6.19
N ASP A 227 6.79 24.81 -5.70
CA ASP A 227 8.23 24.65 -5.76
C ASP A 227 8.71 24.51 -7.22
N GLU A 228 8.01 23.73 -8.05
CA GLU A 228 8.31 23.56 -9.48
C GLU A 228 8.13 24.86 -10.28
N ILE A 229 7.11 25.68 -9.97
CA ILE A 229 6.96 27.03 -10.56
C ILE A 229 8.18 27.90 -10.22
N ALA A 230 8.60 27.90 -8.96
CA ALA A 230 9.75 28.71 -8.53
C ALA A 230 11.06 28.22 -9.18
N GLU A 231 11.23 26.92 -9.35
CA GLU A 231 12.40 26.34 -10.01
C GLU A 231 12.43 26.69 -11.49
N MET A 232 11.29 26.58 -12.21
CA MET A 232 11.18 27.01 -13.62
C MET A 232 11.52 28.49 -13.80
N ASP A 233 11.04 29.36 -12.91
CA ASP A 233 11.35 30.80 -12.97
C ASP A 233 12.84 31.09 -12.74
N ASN A 234 13.48 30.35 -11.83
CA ASN A 234 14.91 30.49 -11.56
C ASN A 234 15.77 30.03 -12.75
N GLU A 235 15.43 28.89 -13.35
CA GLU A 235 16.17 28.38 -14.52
C GLU A 235 15.98 29.26 -15.74
N LEU A 236 14.79 29.79 -15.99
CA LEU A 236 14.52 30.68 -17.11
C LEU A 236 15.24 32.07 -16.97
N ALA A 237 15.56 32.46 -15.73
CA ALA A 237 16.26 33.75 -15.46
C ALA A 237 17.79 33.66 -15.62
N ASN A 238 18.38 32.46 -15.73
CA ASN A 238 19.81 32.24 -15.86
C ASN A 238 20.25 32.18 -17.32
#